data_30913f4ae153e9e9d267b9c3b6ff01fb
#
_entry.id   30913f4ae153e9e9d267b9c3b6ff01fb
#
_cell.length_a   1.000
_cell.length_b   1.000
_cell.length_c   1.000
_cell.angle_alpha   90.00
_cell.angle_beta   90.00
_cell.angle_gamma   90.00
#
_symmetry.space_group_name_H-M   'P 1'
#
loop_
_entity.id
_entity.type
_entity.pdbx_description
1 polymer ?
#
loop_
_entity_poly.entity_id
_entity_poly.type
_entity_poly.pdbx_seq_one_letter_code
_entity_poly.pdbx_strand_id
1 'polypeptide(L)'
;MRRAMLLLAVLGLVGTLWAADPLVGTWKLSIAKSKFAPGQEAAIKELTIVNREVGADLETTFEGIGANGSPFSIKFTCPLQGGLLKSAQASTEGTFVVITVIEPGNMYGTSVQNGKQVEVTHTFVSKDRKTATRTSKAVDAQGKITETVLVLEKQ
;
A
#
# COMPACT_ATOMS: atom_id res chain seq x y z
N MET A 1 -30.36 60.51 12.43
CA MET A 1 -29.77 59.38 13.17
C MET A 1 -29.81 58.17 12.28
N ARG A 2 -28.73 57.85 11.55
CA ARG A 2 -28.61 56.69 10.67
C ARG A 2 -27.77 55.64 11.37
N ARG A 3 -28.38 54.53 11.79
CA ARG A 3 -27.69 53.37 12.37
C ARG A 3 -27.22 52.50 11.19
N ALA A 4 -25.91 52.54 10.95
CA ALA A 4 -25.24 51.61 10.02
C ALA A 4 -25.11 50.26 10.71
N MET A 5 -25.80 49.28 10.21
CA MET A 5 -25.68 47.84 10.59
C MET A 5 -24.52 47.24 9.80
N LEU A 6 -23.37 47.05 10.48
CA LEU A 6 -22.23 46.30 9.94
C LEU A 6 -22.55 44.84 10.05
N LEU A 7 -22.95 44.21 8.94
CA LEU A 7 -23.00 42.75 8.77
C LEU A 7 -21.58 42.26 8.55
N LEU A 8 -20.95 41.71 9.59
CA LEU A 8 -19.74 40.92 9.46
C LEU A 8 -20.09 39.59 8.83
N ALA A 9 -19.85 39.47 7.53
CA ALA A 9 -19.86 38.16 6.86
C ALA A 9 -18.59 37.39 7.26
N VAL A 10 -18.67 36.54 8.26
CA VAL A 10 -17.67 35.54 8.57
C VAL A 10 -17.78 34.48 7.46
N LEU A 11 -17.06 34.67 6.37
CA LEU A 11 -16.79 33.59 5.43
C LEU A 11 -15.90 32.58 6.15
N GLY A 12 -16.54 31.55 6.71
CA GLY A 12 -15.84 30.36 7.17
C GLY A 12 -15.16 29.71 5.96
N LEU A 13 -13.84 29.87 5.86
CA LEU A 13 -13.01 28.98 5.06
C LEU A 13 -13.12 27.58 5.66
N VAL A 14 -14.11 26.84 5.24
CA VAL A 14 -14.12 25.39 5.41
C VAL A 14 -13.09 24.86 4.41
N GLY A 15 -11.80 24.97 4.77
CA GLY A 15 -10.77 24.21 4.11
C GLY A 15 -11.17 22.72 4.30
N THR A 16 -11.57 22.06 3.23
CA THR A 16 -11.64 20.61 3.20
C THR A 16 -10.22 20.12 3.45
N LEU A 17 -9.92 19.84 4.72
CA LEU A 17 -8.75 19.05 5.09
C LEU A 17 -8.98 17.68 4.42
N TRP A 18 -8.45 17.52 3.24
CA TRP A 18 -8.33 16.22 2.63
C TRP A 18 -7.41 15.44 3.56
N ALA A 19 -8.00 14.57 4.36
CA ALA A 19 -7.21 13.70 5.21
C ALA A 19 -6.37 12.82 4.28
N ALA A 20 -5.05 12.83 4.48
CA ALA A 20 -4.14 11.97 3.75
C ALA A 20 -4.63 10.53 3.77
N ASP A 21 -4.40 9.79 2.67
CA ASP A 21 -4.77 8.38 2.61
C ASP A 21 -4.22 7.65 3.85
N PRO A 22 -5.03 6.83 4.52
CA PRO A 22 -4.61 6.07 5.70
C PRO A 22 -3.32 5.26 5.49
N LEU A 23 -3.00 4.87 4.26
CA LEU A 23 -1.76 4.17 3.90
C LEU A 23 -0.52 5.06 4.00
N VAL A 24 -0.65 6.38 3.92
CA VAL A 24 0.48 7.31 4.00
C VAL A 24 1.18 7.19 5.35
N GLY A 25 2.51 7.12 5.31
CA GLY A 25 3.39 7.03 6.45
C GLY A 25 4.38 5.86 6.34
N THR A 26 5.04 5.58 7.46
CA THR A 26 6.02 4.51 7.59
C THR A 26 5.40 3.33 8.32
N TRP A 27 5.58 2.15 7.77
CA TRP A 27 5.02 0.90 8.27
C TRP A 27 6.11 -0.12 8.44
N LYS A 28 6.17 -0.79 9.59
CA LYS A 28 7.15 -1.83 9.87
C LYS A 28 6.47 -3.19 10.00
N LEU A 29 7.06 -4.22 9.35
CA LEU A 29 6.56 -5.59 9.42
C LEU A 29 6.70 -6.13 10.84
N SER A 30 5.60 -6.67 11.35
CA SER A 30 5.56 -7.46 12.58
C SER A 30 5.60 -8.96 12.21
N ILE A 31 6.78 -9.56 12.21
CA ILE A 31 6.95 -10.99 11.87
C ILE A 31 6.10 -11.86 12.81
N ALA A 32 6.10 -11.54 14.11
CA ALA A 32 5.37 -12.30 15.11
C ALA A 32 3.84 -12.31 14.92
N LYS A 33 3.30 -11.27 14.24
CA LYS A 33 1.85 -11.15 13.94
C LYS A 33 1.52 -11.60 12.51
N SER A 34 2.54 -11.85 11.69
CA SER A 34 2.39 -12.24 10.29
C SER A 34 2.32 -13.75 10.13
N LYS A 35 1.66 -14.19 9.05
CA LYS A 35 1.56 -15.61 8.70
C LYS A 35 2.10 -15.78 7.28
N PHE A 36 3.17 -16.51 7.16
CA PHE A 36 3.83 -16.77 5.89
C PHE A 36 3.32 -18.06 5.26
N ALA A 37 3.33 -18.12 3.93
CA ALA A 37 3.09 -19.37 3.22
C ALA A 37 4.17 -20.40 3.57
N PRO A 38 3.84 -21.70 3.56
CA PRO A 38 4.81 -22.76 3.85
C PRO A 38 6.08 -22.63 3.00
N GLY A 39 7.24 -22.66 3.64
CA GLY A 39 8.55 -22.49 3.01
C GLY A 39 8.96 -21.04 2.76
N GLN A 40 8.14 -20.05 3.13
CA GLN A 40 8.44 -18.63 2.99
C GLN A 40 8.67 -17.91 4.33
N GLU A 41 8.69 -18.63 5.44
CA GLU A 41 8.77 -18.09 6.80
C GLU A 41 10.06 -17.30 7.04
N ALA A 42 11.12 -17.60 6.28
CA ALA A 42 12.40 -16.92 6.37
C ALA A 42 12.67 -15.97 5.19
N ALA A 43 11.72 -15.78 4.28
CA ALA A 43 11.94 -15.01 3.04
C ALA A 43 12.25 -13.53 3.30
N ILE A 44 11.71 -12.98 4.38
CA ILE A 44 11.89 -11.57 4.78
C ILE A 44 12.25 -11.56 6.27
N LYS A 45 13.42 -11.00 6.61
CA LYS A 45 13.85 -10.79 7.99
C LYS A 45 13.38 -9.45 8.54
N GLU A 46 13.42 -8.44 7.70
CA GLU A 46 12.95 -7.09 8.03
C GLU A 46 12.27 -6.49 6.79
N LEU A 47 11.21 -5.72 7.02
CA LEU A 47 10.55 -4.95 5.98
C LEU A 47 10.00 -3.66 6.58
N THR A 48 10.37 -2.55 5.96
CA THR A 48 9.78 -1.23 6.17
C THR A 48 9.14 -0.78 4.86
N ILE A 49 7.92 -0.29 4.93
CA ILE A 49 7.19 0.28 3.80
C ILE A 49 6.98 1.76 4.08
N VAL A 50 7.43 2.61 3.17
CA VAL A 50 7.22 4.05 3.22
C VAL A 50 6.28 4.44 2.10
N ASN A 51 5.13 4.99 2.46
CA ASN A 51 4.13 5.50 1.53
C ASN A 51 4.06 7.02 1.60
N ARG A 52 4.12 7.68 0.45
CA ARG A 52 4.03 9.15 0.31
C ARG A 52 3.08 9.51 -0.82
N GLU A 53 2.25 10.52 -0.59
CA GLU A 53 1.50 11.15 -1.68
C GLU A 53 2.43 12.10 -2.45
N VAL A 54 2.48 11.94 -3.77
CA VAL A 54 3.24 12.78 -4.69
C VAL A 54 2.30 13.21 -5.82
N GLY A 55 1.70 14.37 -5.65
CA GLY A 55 0.65 14.84 -6.56
C GLY A 55 -0.60 13.96 -6.48
N ALA A 56 -0.99 13.36 -7.59
CA ALA A 56 -2.12 12.43 -7.68
C ALA A 56 -1.72 10.95 -7.49
N ASP A 57 -0.46 10.69 -7.17
CA ASP A 57 0.08 9.34 -7.06
C ASP A 57 0.46 8.99 -5.62
N LEU A 58 0.40 7.71 -5.29
CA LEU A 58 1.01 7.11 -4.12
C LEU A 58 2.37 6.52 -4.52
N GLU A 59 3.44 7.07 -3.95
CA GLU A 59 4.77 6.51 -4.04
C GLU A 59 5.00 5.58 -2.85
N THR A 60 5.36 4.33 -3.13
CA THR A 60 5.62 3.30 -2.13
C THR A 60 7.05 2.80 -2.27
N THR A 61 7.81 2.82 -1.19
CA THR A 61 9.14 2.22 -1.11
C THR A 61 9.12 1.06 -0.12
N PHE A 62 9.55 -0.11 -0.56
CA PHE A 62 9.82 -1.27 0.26
C PHE A 62 11.32 -1.35 0.51
N GLU A 63 11.72 -1.35 1.76
CA GLU A 63 13.09 -1.51 2.21
C GLU A 63 13.18 -2.64 3.23
N GLY A 64 14.15 -3.51 3.09
CA GLY A 64 14.23 -4.63 4.03
C GLY A 64 15.49 -5.47 3.88
N ILE A 65 15.48 -6.58 4.61
CA ILE A 65 16.53 -7.61 4.61
C ILE A 65 15.87 -8.93 4.19
N GLY A 66 16.36 -9.50 3.11
CA GLY A 66 15.90 -10.79 2.61
C GLY A 66 16.43 -11.97 3.43
N ALA A 67 16.00 -13.17 3.07
CA ALA A 67 16.39 -14.44 3.72
C ALA A 67 17.90 -14.65 3.80
N ASN A 68 18.62 -14.27 2.74
CA ASN A 68 20.08 -14.39 2.64
C ASN A 68 20.85 -13.30 3.42
N GLY A 69 20.15 -12.40 4.13
CA GLY A 69 20.75 -11.29 4.85
C GLY A 69 21.10 -10.07 3.97
N SER A 70 20.80 -10.11 2.67
CA SER A 70 21.06 -8.99 1.77
C SER A 70 19.96 -7.93 1.88
N PRO A 71 20.32 -6.64 1.90
CA PRO A 71 19.34 -5.55 1.85
C PRO A 71 18.70 -5.48 0.45
N PHE A 72 17.44 -5.06 0.42
CA PHE A 72 16.74 -4.72 -0.82
C PHE A 72 15.97 -3.42 -0.67
N SER A 73 15.79 -2.72 -1.77
CA SER A 73 14.91 -1.57 -1.87
C SER A 73 14.16 -1.61 -3.20
N ILE A 74 12.83 -1.49 -3.15
CA ILE A 74 11.97 -1.53 -4.33
C ILE A 74 11.01 -0.35 -4.24
N LYS A 75 10.92 0.41 -5.33
CA LYS A 75 10.06 1.60 -5.41
C LYS A 75 8.96 1.41 -6.44
N PHE A 76 7.74 1.76 -6.04
CA PHE A 76 6.55 1.73 -6.87
C PHE A 76 5.84 3.07 -6.85
N THR A 77 5.10 3.34 -7.91
CA THR A 77 4.20 4.49 -7.98
C THR A 77 2.89 4.02 -8.61
N CYS A 78 1.77 4.38 -8.01
CA CYS A 78 0.46 4.14 -8.61
C CYS A 78 -0.46 5.35 -8.37
N PRO A 79 -1.43 5.61 -9.26
CA PRO A 79 -2.43 6.65 -9.02
C PRO A 79 -3.19 6.37 -7.71
N LEU A 80 -3.47 7.42 -6.91
CA LEU A 80 -4.29 7.31 -5.69
C LEU A 80 -5.68 6.73 -5.94
N GLN A 81 -6.22 6.92 -7.14
CA GLN A 81 -7.50 6.35 -7.56
C GLN A 81 -7.40 4.89 -8.04
N GLY A 82 -6.21 4.31 -8.00
CA GLY A 82 -5.92 3.00 -8.56
C GLY A 82 -5.51 3.06 -10.04
N GLY A 83 -5.08 1.94 -10.58
CA GLY A 83 -4.61 1.81 -11.95
C GLY A 83 -3.35 0.97 -12.06
N LEU A 84 -2.60 1.15 -13.15
CA LEU A 84 -1.37 0.40 -13.39
C LEU A 84 -0.26 0.87 -12.46
N LEU A 85 0.31 -0.07 -11.72
CA LEU A 85 1.48 0.17 -10.89
C LEU A 85 2.72 0.30 -11.76
N LYS A 86 3.45 1.38 -11.57
CA LYS A 86 4.72 1.65 -12.25
C LYS A 86 5.86 1.35 -11.28
N SER A 87 6.81 0.51 -11.68
CA SER A 87 8.03 0.25 -10.91
C SER A 87 9.20 0.98 -11.55
N ALA A 88 10.09 1.55 -10.71
CA ALA A 88 11.35 2.12 -11.15
C ALA A 88 12.36 1.01 -11.53
N GLN A 89 12.17 -0.19 -11.02
CA GLN A 89 12.94 -1.37 -11.41
C GLN A 89 12.14 -2.10 -12.49
N ALA A 90 12.81 -2.41 -13.60
CA ALA A 90 12.18 -3.06 -14.75
C ALA A 90 11.32 -4.25 -14.29
N SER A 91 10.02 -4.18 -14.58
CA SER A 91 9.16 -5.35 -14.46
C SER A 91 9.70 -6.43 -15.41
N THR A 92 9.66 -7.68 -14.98
CA THR A 92 9.88 -8.81 -15.88
C THR A 92 8.97 -8.64 -17.08
N GLU A 93 9.49 -8.77 -18.30
CA GLU A 93 8.71 -8.63 -19.51
C GLU A 93 7.42 -9.45 -19.42
N GLY A 94 6.29 -8.84 -19.77
CA GLY A 94 4.97 -9.48 -19.65
C GLY A 94 4.37 -9.51 -18.25
N THR A 95 5.00 -8.88 -17.25
CA THR A 95 4.45 -8.79 -15.89
C THR A 95 3.98 -7.36 -15.59
N PHE A 96 2.77 -7.22 -15.09
CA PHE A 96 2.23 -5.95 -14.60
C PHE A 96 1.32 -6.15 -13.38
N VAL A 97 1.14 -5.08 -12.62
CA VAL A 97 0.25 -5.07 -11.45
C VAL A 97 -0.77 -3.97 -11.62
N VAL A 98 -2.03 -4.31 -11.40
CA VAL A 98 -3.15 -3.35 -11.38
C VAL A 98 -3.61 -3.17 -9.95
N ILE A 99 -3.72 -1.93 -9.51
CA ILE A 99 -4.26 -1.57 -8.21
C ILE A 99 -5.72 -1.13 -8.37
N THR A 100 -6.60 -1.71 -7.58
CA THR A 100 -8.01 -1.32 -7.47
C THR A 100 -8.25 -0.78 -6.06
N VAL A 101 -8.55 0.50 -5.95
CA VAL A 101 -8.88 1.14 -4.68
C VAL A 101 -10.38 1.00 -4.45
N ILE A 102 -10.75 0.44 -3.29
CA ILE A 102 -12.15 0.32 -2.86
C ILE A 102 -12.56 1.58 -2.08
N GLU A 103 -11.70 1.99 -1.17
CA GLU A 103 -11.82 3.19 -0.35
C GLU A 103 -10.42 3.55 0.18
N PRO A 104 -10.19 4.76 0.69
CA PRO A 104 -8.92 5.13 1.30
C PRO A 104 -8.45 4.10 2.35
N GLY A 105 -7.23 3.60 2.19
CA GLY A 105 -6.66 2.57 3.06
C GLY A 105 -7.15 1.14 2.79
N ASN A 106 -7.95 0.91 1.74
CA ASN A 106 -8.46 -0.41 1.37
C ASN A 106 -8.31 -0.63 -0.15
N MET A 107 -7.40 -1.50 -0.55
CA MET A 107 -7.08 -1.73 -1.96
C MET A 107 -6.76 -3.18 -2.27
N TYR A 108 -6.98 -3.54 -3.51
CA TYR A 108 -6.53 -4.78 -4.10
C TYR A 108 -5.41 -4.52 -5.11
N GLY A 109 -4.44 -5.43 -5.16
CA GLY A 109 -3.45 -5.53 -6.22
C GLY A 109 -3.64 -6.84 -6.96
N THR A 110 -3.64 -6.80 -8.29
CA THR A 110 -3.69 -7.98 -9.14
C THR A 110 -2.44 -8.03 -9.98
N SER A 111 -1.60 -9.06 -9.77
CA SER A 111 -0.41 -9.31 -10.56
C SER A 111 -0.74 -10.25 -11.70
N VAL A 112 -0.36 -9.85 -12.91
CA VAL A 112 -0.54 -10.62 -14.14
C VAL A 112 0.82 -10.88 -14.77
N GLN A 113 1.08 -12.11 -15.15
CA GLN A 113 2.29 -12.52 -15.86
C GLN A 113 1.91 -13.32 -17.10
N ASN A 114 2.40 -12.87 -18.27
CA ASN A 114 2.10 -13.50 -19.57
C ASN A 114 0.59 -13.72 -19.80
N GLY A 115 -0.23 -12.69 -19.45
CA GLY A 115 -1.67 -12.72 -19.61
C GLY A 115 -2.43 -13.59 -18.57
N LYS A 116 -1.75 -14.17 -17.59
CA LYS A 116 -2.36 -14.97 -16.52
C LYS A 116 -2.23 -14.26 -15.19
N GLN A 117 -3.30 -14.24 -14.42
CA GLN A 117 -3.27 -13.78 -13.03
C GLN A 117 -2.45 -14.75 -12.18
N VAL A 118 -1.42 -14.24 -11.51
CA VAL A 118 -0.51 -15.04 -10.68
C VAL A 118 -0.61 -14.72 -9.20
N GLU A 119 -1.08 -13.50 -8.86
CA GLU A 119 -1.24 -13.09 -7.46
C GLU A 119 -2.40 -12.10 -7.33
N VAL A 120 -3.10 -12.18 -6.21
CA VAL A 120 -4.01 -11.14 -5.73
C VAL A 120 -3.57 -10.74 -4.33
N THR A 121 -3.44 -9.45 -4.09
CA THR A 121 -3.18 -8.88 -2.77
C THR A 121 -4.37 -8.06 -2.31
N HIS A 122 -4.66 -8.11 -1.04
CA HIS A 122 -5.60 -7.21 -0.37
C HIS A 122 -4.86 -6.48 0.74
N THR A 123 -4.83 -5.16 0.70
CA THR A 123 -4.25 -4.31 1.75
C THR A 123 -5.36 -3.51 2.40
N PHE A 124 -5.43 -3.60 3.72
CA PHE A 124 -6.43 -2.92 4.53
C PHE A 124 -5.78 -2.26 5.74
N VAL A 125 -6.10 -0.98 5.99
CA VAL A 125 -5.66 -0.23 7.17
C VAL A 125 -6.77 -0.28 8.24
N SER A 126 -6.39 -0.60 9.47
CA SER A 126 -7.31 -0.61 10.62
C SER A 126 -7.95 0.78 10.86
N LYS A 127 -9.13 0.80 11.48
CA LYS A 127 -9.88 2.04 11.78
C LYS A 127 -9.08 3.04 12.62
N ASP A 128 -8.23 2.54 13.52
CA ASP A 128 -7.36 3.37 14.37
C ASP A 128 -6.08 3.82 13.64
N ARG A 129 -5.90 3.41 12.37
CA ARG A 129 -4.75 3.70 11.50
C ARG A 129 -3.39 3.28 12.06
N LYS A 130 -3.36 2.31 12.99
CA LYS A 130 -2.11 1.82 13.60
C LYS A 130 -1.59 0.55 12.98
N THR A 131 -2.46 -0.20 12.30
CA THR A 131 -2.11 -1.48 11.70
C THR A 131 -2.59 -1.53 10.26
N ALA A 132 -1.76 -2.05 9.37
CA ALA A 132 -2.17 -2.45 8.04
C ALA A 132 -1.98 -3.95 7.88
N THR A 133 -2.96 -4.62 7.28
CA THR A 133 -2.88 -6.04 6.95
C THR A 133 -2.82 -6.18 5.44
N ARG A 134 -1.83 -6.93 4.94
CA ARG A 134 -1.69 -7.27 3.53
C ARG A 134 -1.80 -8.78 3.38
N THR A 135 -2.87 -9.25 2.78
CA THR A 135 -3.06 -10.66 2.43
C THR A 135 -2.71 -10.85 0.96
N SER A 136 -1.79 -11.77 0.68
CA SER A 136 -1.41 -12.19 -0.67
C SER A 136 -1.87 -13.62 -0.92
N LYS A 137 -2.53 -13.84 -2.05
CA LYS A 137 -2.82 -15.18 -2.58
C LYS A 137 -2.13 -15.31 -3.92
N ALA A 138 -1.16 -16.20 -3.99
CA ALA A 138 -0.34 -16.43 -5.18
C ALA A 138 -0.41 -17.87 -5.64
N VAL A 139 -0.20 -18.08 -6.94
CA VAL A 139 -0.11 -19.41 -7.55
C VAL A 139 1.37 -19.78 -7.63
N ASP A 140 1.76 -20.88 -7.00
CA ASP A 140 3.13 -21.40 -7.07
C ASP A 140 3.42 -22.11 -8.41
N ALA A 141 4.68 -22.51 -8.60
CA ALA A 141 5.11 -23.18 -9.83
C ALA A 141 4.39 -24.52 -10.10
N GLN A 142 3.78 -25.10 -9.09
CA GLN A 142 3.00 -26.34 -9.17
C GLN A 142 1.49 -26.07 -9.39
N GLY A 143 1.09 -24.79 -9.52
CA GLY A 143 -0.31 -24.39 -9.69
C GLY A 143 -1.13 -24.38 -8.40
N LYS A 144 -0.49 -24.54 -7.23
CA LYS A 144 -1.15 -24.51 -5.93
C LYS A 144 -1.26 -23.06 -5.44
N ILE A 145 -2.41 -22.72 -4.85
CA ILE A 145 -2.61 -21.40 -4.22
C ILE A 145 -1.94 -21.41 -2.83
N THR A 146 -1.08 -20.43 -2.62
CA THR A 146 -0.44 -20.15 -1.34
C THR A 146 -0.97 -18.82 -0.77
N GLU A 147 -1.05 -18.70 0.54
CA GLU A 147 -1.51 -17.50 1.22
C GLU A 147 -0.46 -17.00 2.21
N THR A 148 -0.17 -15.72 2.15
CA THR A 148 0.68 -14.98 3.11
C THR A 148 -0.10 -13.81 3.67
N VAL A 149 -0.05 -13.63 4.98
CA VAL A 149 -0.65 -12.48 5.66
C VAL A 149 0.44 -11.69 6.37
N LEU A 150 0.71 -10.49 5.92
CA LEU A 150 1.67 -9.58 6.55
C LEU A 150 0.90 -8.58 7.42
N VAL A 151 1.36 -8.42 8.66
CA VAL A 151 0.86 -7.41 9.58
C VAL A 151 1.92 -6.32 9.72
N LEU A 152 1.54 -5.11 9.42
CA LEU A 152 2.39 -3.92 9.41
C LEU A 152 1.93 -2.97 10.51
N GLU A 153 2.86 -2.44 11.28
CA GLU A 153 2.60 -1.50 12.37
C GLU A 153 3.11 -0.11 11.97
N LYS A 154 2.26 0.90 12.17
CA LYS A 154 2.61 2.28 11.86
C LYS A 154 3.65 2.80 12.85
N GLN A 155 4.67 3.50 12.32
CA GLN A 155 5.74 4.12 13.08
C GLN A 155 5.44 5.58 13.41
#